data_ec193ef7e2671b410ba38ea96c3ac8e1
#
_entry.id   ec193ef7e2671b410ba38ea96c3ac8e1
#
_cell.length_a   1.000
_cell.length_b   1.000
_cell.length_c   1.000
_cell.angle_alpha   90.00
_cell.angle_beta   90.00
_cell.angle_gamma   90.00
#
_symmetry.space_group_name_H-M   'P 1'
#
loop_
_entity.id
_entity.type
_entity.pdbx_description
1 polymer ?
#
loop_
_entity_poly.entity_id
_entity_poly.type
_entity_poly.pdbx_seq_one_letter_code
_entity_poly.pdbx_strand_id
1 'polypeptide(L)'
;MLTKVIEQAKIDHFTKWFERADKIVIVSHVSPDGDAIGSSLGLYHFLDSQEKTVNVIVPNAFPDFLRWMPGSKDILLYDRYKDFADKLIAEADVICCLDFNALKRIDDMADAVAASPARKIMIDHHLYPEDFCKIVMSYPKISSTSELIFRLICRMGYFSDISKEGAECIYTGMMTDTGGFTYNSNNREIYFIISELLSKGIDKDDIYRKVYNTYSESRLRLMGYVLSNMTVYPDCNSALITLTKAEQSKFNYIKGDSEGFVNIPLSIKNVCFSCFLREDT
;
A
#
# COMPACT_ATOMS: atom_id res chain seq x y z
N MET A 1 6.31 -7.05 -23.86
CA MET A 1 7.23 -7.73 -22.93
C MET A 1 7.66 -6.70 -21.90
N LEU A 2 7.48 -6.98 -20.60
CA LEU A 2 7.89 -6.07 -19.53
C LEU A 2 9.41 -5.99 -19.42
N THR A 3 9.94 -4.80 -19.11
CA THR A 3 11.37 -4.64 -18.82
C THR A 3 11.75 -5.42 -17.55
N LYS A 4 12.99 -5.92 -17.54
CA LYS A 4 13.52 -6.68 -16.40
C LYS A 4 14.02 -5.71 -15.31
N VAL A 5 13.09 -5.08 -14.57
CA VAL A 5 13.40 -4.13 -13.51
C VAL A 5 14.09 -4.82 -12.33
N ILE A 6 13.57 -5.96 -11.88
CA ILE A 6 14.13 -6.72 -10.76
C ILE A 6 15.27 -7.59 -11.28
N GLU A 7 16.44 -7.56 -10.67
CA GLU A 7 17.60 -8.37 -11.03
C GLU A 7 17.30 -9.88 -10.85
N GLN A 8 17.73 -10.69 -11.82
CA GLN A 8 17.48 -12.13 -11.81
C GLN A 8 17.97 -12.80 -10.53
N ALA A 9 19.13 -12.42 -10.03
CA ALA A 9 19.68 -12.99 -8.80
C ALA A 9 18.76 -12.79 -7.57
N LYS A 10 18.08 -11.63 -7.47
CA LYS A 10 17.13 -11.36 -6.38
C LYS A 10 15.87 -12.22 -6.51
N ILE A 11 15.38 -12.41 -7.75
CA ILE A 11 14.25 -13.31 -8.04
C ILE A 11 14.61 -14.75 -7.66
N ASP A 12 15.77 -15.23 -8.10
CA ASP A 12 16.22 -16.60 -7.82
C ASP A 12 16.41 -16.83 -6.30
N HIS A 13 16.89 -15.83 -5.57
CA HIS A 13 17.00 -15.90 -4.12
C HIS A 13 15.61 -15.91 -3.45
N PHE A 14 14.69 -15.05 -3.89
CA PHE A 14 13.32 -15.02 -3.38
C PHE A 14 12.64 -16.37 -3.63
N THR A 15 12.71 -16.88 -4.87
CA THR A 15 12.12 -18.17 -5.25
C THR A 15 12.64 -19.30 -4.37
N LYS A 16 13.95 -19.40 -4.16
CA LYS A 16 14.54 -20.43 -3.28
C LYS A 16 14.07 -20.33 -1.81
N TRP A 17 13.84 -19.11 -1.31
CA TRP A 17 13.34 -18.94 0.05
C TRP A 17 11.87 -19.28 0.15
N PHE A 18 11.08 -18.80 -0.80
CA PHE A 18 9.67 -19.09 -0.94
C PHE A 18 9.39 -20.61 -1.05
N GLU A 19 10.13 -21.34 -1.90
CA GLU A 19 9.97 -22.78 -2.05
C GLU A 19 10.18 -23.56 -0.74
N ARG A 20 11.09 -23.09 0.12
CA ARG A 20 11.48 -23.74 1.38
C ARG A 20 10.71 -23.27 2.60
N ALA A 21 10.03 -22.14 2.50
CA ALA A 21 9.28 -21.57 3.60
C ALA A 21 7.89 -22.20 3.69
N ASP A 22 7.45 -22.50 4.90
CA ASP A 22 6.07 -22.88 5.19
C ASP A 22 5.30 -21.72 5.82
N LYS A 23 5.93 -20.96 6.74
CA LYS A 23 5.34 -19.83 7.46
C LYS A 23 5.89 -18.52 6.93
N ILE A 24 5.03 -17.71 6.30
CA ILE A 24 5.40 -16.41 5.75
C ILE A 24 4.58 -15.32 6.43
N VAL A 25 5.26 -14.29 6.89
CA VAL A 25 4.62 -13.08 7.40
C VAL A 25 4.85 -11.94 6.42
N ILE A 26 3.79 -11.23 6.08
CA ILE A 26 3.82 -10.02 5.27
C ILE A 26 3.56 -8.85 6.21
N VAL A 27 4.44 -7.86 6.18
CA VAL A 27 4.32 -6.65 7.02
C VAL A 27 4.34 -5.40 6.14
N SER A 28 3.58 -4.38 6.53
CA SER A 28 3.58 -3.08 5.85
C SER A 28 3.58 -1.93 6.85
N HIS A 29 3.60 -0.67 6.36
CA HIS A 29 3.84 0.51 7.17
C HIS A 29 2.65 0.97 8.03
N VAL A 30 2.91 1.87 8.98
CA VAL A 30 1.92 2.54 9.84
C VAL A 30 0.96 3.39 9.00
N SER A 31 -0.33 3.39 9.38
CA SER A 31 -1.40 4.02 8.60
C SER A 31 -1.41 3.54 7.14
N PRO A 32 -1.61 2.21 6.94
CA PRO A 32 -1.48 1.61 5.63
C PRO A 32 -2.46 2.23 4.63
N ASP A 33 -1.96 2.55 3.47
CA ASP A 33 -2.73 3.07 2.34
C ASP A 33 -3.14 1.97 1.35
N GLY A 34 -3.59 2.37 0.16
CA GLY A 34 -4.06 1.41 -0.83
C GLY A 34 -2.95 0.57 -1.44
N ASP A 35 -1.71 1.09 -1.56
CA ASP A 35 -0.59 0.30 -2.08
C ASP A 35 -0.04 -0.66 -1.02
N ALA A 36 0.05 -0.23 0.24
CA ALA A 36 0.42 -1.08 1.36
C ALA A 36 -0.51 -2.30 1.48
N ILE A 37 -1.83 -2.09 1.44
CA ILE A 37 -2.82 -3.17 1.53
C ILE A 37 -2.89 -3.96 0.21
N GLY A 38 -2.85 -3.29 -0.94
CA GLY A 38 -2.92 -3.92 -2.26
C GLY A 38 -1.75 -4.85 -2.54
N SER A 39 -0.52 -4.40 -2.28
CA SER A 39 0.68 -5.22 -2.43
C SER A 39 0.70 -6.40 -1.45
N SER A 40 0.31 -6.15 -0.19
CA SER A 40 0.26 -7.19 0.85
C SER A 40 -0.74 -8.29 0.50
N LEU A 41 -1.98 -7.92 0.15
CA LEU A 41 -3.01 -8.88 -0.22
C LEU A 41 -2.74 -9.53 -1.58
N GLY A 42 -2.17 -8.81 -2.55
CA GLY A 42 -1.75 -9.37 -3.83
C GLY A 42 -0.72 -10.48 -3.66
N LEU A 43 0.29 -10.24 -2.81
CA LEU A 43 1.28 -11.28 -2.47
C LEU A 43 0.66 -12.40 -1.63
N TYR A 44 -0.21 -12.07 -0.67
CA TYR A 44 -0.94 -13.05 0.14
C TYR A 44 -1.69 -14.05 -0.73
N HIS A 45 -2.54 -13.61 -1.65
CA HIS A 45 -3.32 -14.51 -2.52
C HIS A 45 -2.45 -15.40 -3.39
N PHE A 46 -1.32 -14.88 -3.88
CA PHE A 46 -0.36 -15.69 -4.61
C PHE A 46 0.27 -16.77 -3.72
N LEU A 47 0.76 -16.41 -2.53
CA LEU A 47 1.40 -17.35 -1.62
C LEU A 47 0.43 -18.40 -1.08
N ASP A 48 -0.81 -18.01 -0.79
CA ASP A 48 -1.89 -18.90 -0.36
C ASP A 48 -2.23 -19.92 -1.46
N SER A 49 -2.28 -19.51 -2.73
CA SER A 49 -2.47 -20.42 -3.86
C SER A 49 -1.34 -21.44 -4.04
N GLN A 50 -0.19 -21.19 -3.42
CA GLN A 50 0.97 -22.11 -3.37
C GLN A 50 1.02 -22.89 -2.05
N GLU A 51 -0.12 -22.99 -1.34
CA GLU A 51 -0.29 -23.77 -0.11
C GLU A 51 0.63 -23.34 1.05
N LYS A 52 1.01 -22.04 1.11
CA LYS A 52 1.81 -21.48 2.20
C LYS A 52 0.92 -21.00 3.35
N THR A 53 1.41 -21.12 4.58
CA THR A 53 0.78 -20.48 5.75
C THR A 53 1.19 -19.01 5.78
N VAL A 54 0.27 -18.12 5.42
CA VAL A 54 0.56 -16.69 5.26
C VAL A 54 -0.24 -15.84 6.23
N ASN A 55 0.41 -14.91 6.90
CA ASN A 55 -0.24 -13.91 7.74
C ASN A 55 0.15 -12.51 7.28
N VAL A 56 -0.83 -11.63 7.09
CA VAL A 56 -0.61 -10.21 6.83
C VAL A 56 -0.78 -9.46 8.14
N ILE A 57 0.24 -8.71 8.54
CA ILE A 57 0.25 -7.93 9.79
C ILE A 57 0.56 -6.48 9.45
N VAL A 58 -0.29 -5.55 9.90
CA VAL A 58 -0.06 -4.12 9.76
C VAL A 58 -0.07 -3.44 11.13
N PRO A 59 0.67 -2.34 11.33
CA PRO A 59 0.79 -1.71 12.65
C PRO A 59 -0.54 -1.27 13.25
N ASN A 60 -1.43 -0.72 12.44
CA ASN A 60 -2.72 -0.19 12.90
C ASN A 60 -3.79 -0.24 11.79
N ALA A 61 -5.01 0.21 12.12
CA ALA A 61 -6.14 0.18 11.21
C ALA A 61 -5.88 0.99 9.92
N PHE A 62 -6.32 0.44 8.81
CA PHE A 62 -6.33 1.03 7.48
C PHE A 62 -7.71 1.61 7.13
N PRO A 63 -7.83 2.49 6.11
CA PRO A 63 -9.07 3.14 5.73
C PRO A 63 -10.19 2.18 5.35
N ASP A 64 -11.43 2.55 5.71
CA ASP A 64 -12.62 1.71 5.49
C ASP A 64 -12.88 1.42 4.01
N PHE A 65 -12.51 2.32 3.09
CA PHE A 65 -12.67 2.14 1.66
C PHE A 65 -11.77 1.02 1.07
N LEU A 66 -10.88 0.43 1.86
CA LEU A 66 -10.07 -0.74 1.49
C LEU A 66 -10.62 -2.06 2.05
N ARG A 67 -11.63 -2.01 2.94
CA ARG A 67 -12.15 -3.21 3.62
C ARG A 67 -12.93 -4.16 2.72
N TRP A 68 -13.27 -3.75 1.51
CA TRP A 68 -13.91 -4.62 0.52
C TRP A 68 -12.92 -5.56 -0.17
N MET A 69 -11.62 -5.28 -0.08
CA MET A 69 -10.58 -6.07 -0.75
C MET A 69 -10.58 -7.51 -0.23
N PRO A 70 -10.50 -8.50 -1.12
CA PRO A 70 -10.42 -9.89 -0.73
C PRO A 70 -9.27 -10.15 0.24
N GLY A 71 -9.55 -10.84 1.36
CA GLY A 71 -8.56 -11.12 2.43
C GLY A 71 -8.36 -9.98 3.44
N SER A 72 -8.94 -8.79 3.23
CA SER A 72 -8.75 -7.64 4.13
C SER A 72 -9.25 -7.86 5.57
N LYS A 73 -10.22 -8.76 5.75
CA LYS A 73 -10.78 -9.09 7.08
C LYS A 73 -9.84 -9.93 7.95
N ASP A 74 -8.89 -10.61 7.31
CA ASP A 74 -7.94 -11.51 7.96
C ASP A 74 -6.60 -10.81 8.27
N ILE A 75 -6.47 -9.54 7.89
CA ILE A 75 -5.31 -8.71 8.24
C ILE A 75 -5.28 -8.49 9.75
N LEU A 76 -4.17 -8.88 10.35
CA LEU A 76 -3.93 -8.72 11.79
C LEU A 76 -3.44 -7.29 12.09
N LEU A 77 -4.14 -6.60 12.98
CA LEU A 77 -3.74 -5.29 13.46
C LEU A 77 -2.83 -5.43 14.69
N TYR A 78 -1.58 -5.03 14.57
CA TYR A 78 -0.57 -5.21 15.61
C TYR A 78 -0.92 -4.47 16.91
N ASP A 79 -1.47 -3.25 16.81
CA ASP A 79 -1.92 -2.45 17.95
C ASP A 79 -3.03 -3.11 18.79
N ARG A 80 -3.75 -4.09 18.22
CA ARG A 80 -4.82 -4.81 18.90
C ARG A 80 -4.45 -6.21 19.37
N TYR A 81 -3.52 -6.86 18.66
CA TYR A 81 -3.20 -8.28 18.87
C TYR A 81 -1.68 -8.49 18.97
N LYS A 82 -0.99 -7.58 19.69
CA LYS A 82 0.48 -7.52 19.78
C LYS A 82 1.12 -8.88 20.11
N ASP A 83 0.73 -9.52 21.22
CA ASP A 83 1.36 -10.76 21.68
C ASP A 83 1.20 -11.91 20.68
N PHE A 84 0.06 -11.95 19.98
CA PHE A 84 -0.18 -12.96 18.95
C PHE A 84 0.64 -12.66 17.68
N ALA A 85 0.71 -11.40 17.29
CA ALA A 85 1.51 -10.96 16.15
C ALA A 85 3.02 -11.18 16.40
N ASP A 86 3.53 -10.87 17.60
CA ASP A 86 4.91 -11.10 17.99
C ASP A 86 5.28 -12.60 17.85
N LYS A 87 4.38 -13.50 18.27
CA LYS A 87 4.57 -14.94 18.10
C LYS A 87 4.64 -15.35 16.63
N LEU A 88 3.74 -14.85 15.78
CA LEU A 88 3.77 -15.14 14.35
C LEU A 88 5.06 -14.64 13.68
N ILE A 89 5.50 -13.42 14.03
CA ILE A 89 6.74 -12.83 13.54
C ILE A 89 7.97 -13.65 13.99
N ALA A 90 7.99 -14.11 15.24
CA ALA A 90 9.07 -14.92 15.76
C ALA A 90 9.16 -16.33 15.15
N GLU A 91 8.01 -16.93 14.79
CA GLU A 91 7.92 -18.27 14.20
C GLU A 91 8.01 -18.28 12.66
N ALA A 92 8.08 -17.13 12.01
CA ALA A 92 8.13 -17.04 10.55
C ALA A 92 9.45 -17.58 9.99
N ASP A 93 9.39 -18.24 8.84
CA ASP A 93 10.55 -18.61 8.04
C ASP A 93 11.05 -17.41 7.20
N VAL A 94 10.07 -16.64 6.68
CA VAL A 94 10.31 -15.45 5.85
C VAL A 94 9.38 -14.33 6.28
N ILE A 95 9.93 -13.12 6.35
CA ILE A 95 9.17 -11.87 6.52
C ILE A 95 9.32 -11.05 5.23
N CYS A 96 8.20 -10.75 4.58
CA CYS A 96 8.12 -9.85 3.45
C CYS A 96 7.75 -8.45 3.93
N CYS A 97 8.69 -7.51 3.84
CA CYS A 97 8.53 -6.10 4.20
C CYS A 97 8.08 -5.34 2.94
N LEU A 98 6.82 -4.94 2.88
CA LEU A 98 6.20 -4.34 1.70
C LEU A 98 5.86 -2.88 1.92
N ASP A 99 6.22 -2.07 0.95
CA ASP A 99 5.87 -0.66 0.86
C ASP A 99 6.45 0.22 1.98
N PHE A 100 7.60 -0.18 2.50
CA PHE A 100 8.37 0.66 3.41
C PHE A 100 9.87 0.37 3.30
N ASN A 101 10.65 1.42 3.54
CA ASN A 101 12.11 1.45 3.35
C ASN A 101 12.90 1.47 4.68
N ALA A 102 12.25 1.61 5.83
CA ALA A 102 12.89 1.81 7.12
C ALA A 102 12.05 1.23 8.27
N LEU A 103 12.69 0.60 9.25
CA LEU A 103 11.99 -0.01 10.41
C LEU A 103 11.11 0.99 11.18
N LYS A 104 11.51 2.26 11.28
CA LYS A 104 10.72 3.31 11.92
C LYS A 104 9.32 3.51 11.30
N ARG A 105 9.09 3.01 10.08
CA ARG A 105 7.78 3.10 9.41
C ARG A 105 6.76 2.05 9.86
N ILE A 106 7.20 1.08 10.66
CA ILE A 106 6.32 0.04 11.21
C ILE A 106 6.09 0.18 12.72
N ASP A 107 6.46 1.35 13.28
CA ASP A 107 6.19 1.76 14.66
C ASP A 107 6.57 0.68 15.70
N ASP A 108 5.69 0.38 16.66
CA ASP A 108 5.93 -0.60 17.74
C ASP A 108 6.25 -2.03 17.24
N MET A 109 5.92 -2.37 15.99
CA MET A 109 6.25 -3.66 15.39
C MET A 109 7.74 -3.78 15.01
N ALA A 110 8.48 -2.66 14.98
CA ALA A 110 9.86 -2.62 14.51
C ALA A 110 10.78 -3.56 15.29
N ASP A 111 10.67 -3.58 16.63
CA ASP A 111 11.51 -4.40 17.48
C ASP A 111 11.26 -5.90 17.26
N ALA A 112 10.01 -6.31 17.12
CA ALA A 112 9.65 -7.69 16.85
C ALA A 112 10.19 -8.17 15.49
N VAL A 113 10.03 -7.34 14.45
CA VAL A 113 10.55 -7.64 13.11
C VAL A 113 12.08 -7.67 13.10
N ALA A 114 12.73 -6.70 13.75
CA ALA A 114 14.20 -6.66 13.84
C ALA A 114 14.78 -7.89 14.55
N ALA A 115 14.18 -8.27 15.69
CA ALA A 115 14.64 -9.40 16.52
C ALA A 115 14.31 -10.79 15.92
N SER A 116 13.37 -10.89 14.99
CA SER A 116 12.98 -12.17 14.38
C SER A 116 14.15 -12.83 13.65
N PRO A 117 14.39 -14.15 13.84
CA PRO A 117 15.38 -14.93 13.11
C PRO A 117 15.01 -15.19 11.65
N ALA A 118 13.77 -14.86 11.25
CA ALA A 118 13.28 -15.04 9.89
C ALA A 118 14.14 -14.32 8.84
N ARG A 119 14.16 -14.86 7.64
CA ARG A 119 14.78 -14.19 6.49
C ARG A 119 13.91 -13.02 6.06
N LYS A 120 14.48 -11.82 6.00
CA LYS A 120 13.76 -10.59 5.66
C LYS A 120 13.99 -10.18 4.23
N ILE A 121 12.92 -9.81 3.54
CA ILE A 121 12.92 -9.33 2.16
C ILE A 121 12.17 -8.01 2.11
N MET A 122 12.79 -6.99 1.56
CA MET A 122 12.14 -5.70 1.27
C MET A 122 11.70 -5.67 -0.18
N ILE A 123 10.45 -5.31 -0.44
CA ILE A 123 9.91 -4.97 -1.76
C ILE A 123 9.24 -3.61 -1.62
N ASP A 124 9.83 -2.59 -2.24
CA ASP A 124 9.50 -1.21 -1.97
C ASP A 124 9.85 -0.29 -3.15
N HIS A 125 9.18 0.84 -3.26
CA HIS A 125 9.47 1.86 -4.26
C HIS A 125 9.88 3.22 -3.65
N HIS A 126 10.05 3.31 -2.34
CA HIS A 126 10.50 4.53 -1.67
C HIS A 126 12.01 4.75 -1.79
N LEU A 127 12.43 6.01 -1.65
CA LEU A 127 13.83 6.41 -1.66
C LEU A 127 14.54 6.05 -0.35
N TYR A 128 15.85 5.80 -0.40
CA TYR A 128 16.73 5.63 0.75
C TYR A 128 16.39 4.41 1.64
N PRO A 129 16.41 3.18 1.10
CA PRO A 129 16.16 1.97 1.89
C PRO A 129 17.25 1.75 2.95
N GLU A 130 16.83 1.38 4.17
CA GLU A 130 17.73 0.93 5.25
C GLU A 130 18.19 -0.52 5.02
N ASP A 131 19.35 -0.88 5.58
CA ASP A 131 19.96 -2.21 5.45
C ASP A 131 19.56 -3.14 6.62
N PHE A 132 18.27 -3.52 6.66
CA PHE A 132 17.77 -4.51 7.65
C PHE A 132 17.25 -5.79 6.99
N CYS A 133 17.18 -5.83 5.67
CA CYS A 133 16.70 -6.98 4.90
C CYS A 133 17.83 -7.63 4.11
N LYS A 134 17.84 -8.96 4.08
CA LYS A 134 18.85 -9.73 3.33
C LYS A 134 18.70 -9.59 1.81
N ILE A 135 17.46 -9.42 1.33
CA ILE A 135 17.14 -9.12 -0.06
C ILE A 135 16.42 -7.78 -0.08
N VAL A 136 16.92 -6.84 -0.87
CA VAL A 136 16.34 -5.51 -1.03
C VAL A 136 15.95 -5.32 -2.49
N MET A 137 14.65 -5.29 -2.76
CA MET A 137 14.04 -4.97 -4.07
C MET A 137 13.42 -3.57 -3.98
N SER A 138 14.26 -2.54 -3.90
CA SER A 138 13.84 -1.13 -3.84
C SER A 138 14.04 -0.47 -5.21
N TYR A 139 12.93 0.03 -5.80
CA TYR A 139 12.92 0.59 -7.15
C TYR A 139 12.09 1.88 -7.23
N PRO A 140 12.64 3.04 -6.84
CA PRO A 140 11.91 4.31 -6.74
C PRO A 140 11.32 4.87 -8.05
N LYS A 141 11.67 4.29 -9.18
CA LYS A 141 11.11 4.68 -10.50
C LYS A 141 9.86 3.89 -10.88
N ILE A 142 9.49 2.90 -10.09
CA ILE A 142 8.28 2.11 -10.28
C ILE A 142 7.11 2.83 -9.59
N SER A 143 5.93 2.70 -10.18
CA SER A 143 4.76 3.48 -9.75
C SER A 143 4.24 3.10 -8.37
N SER A 144 4.43 1.84 -7.96
CA SER A 144 3.90 1.31 -6.70
C SER A 144 4.57 -0.02 -6.32
N THR A 145 4.50 -0.39 -5.06
CA THR A 145 4.92 -1.71 -4.58
C THR A 145 4.02 -2.82 -5.17
N SER A 146 2.76 -2.55 -5.39
CA SER A 146 1.83 -3.48 -6.08
C SER A 146 2.29 -3.81 -7.50
N GLU A 147 2.81 -2.83 -8.24
CA GLU A 147 3.44 -3.08 -9.55
C GLU A 147 4.65 -4.02 -9.42
N LEU A 148 5.47 -3.85 -8.37
CA LEU A 148 6.62 -4.73 -8.12
C LEU A 148 6.19 -6.16 -7.79
N ILE A 149 5.11 -6.34 -7.03
CA ILE A 149 4.54 -7.67 -6.73
C ILE A 149 4.08 -8.36 -8.02
N PHE A 150 3.34 -7.67 -8.88
CA PHE A 150 2.96 -8.22 -10.18
C PHE A 150 4.18 -8.66 -10.99
N ARG A 151 5.18 -7.78 -11.09
CA ARG A 151 6.42 -8.06 -11.84
C ARG A 151 7.19 -9.24 -11.25
N LEU A 152 7.27 -9.36 -9.94
CA LEU A 152 7.94 -10.46 -9.25
C LEU A 152 7.27 -11.79 -9.57
N ILE A 153 5.94 -11.90 -9.38
CA ILE A 153 5.18 -13.12 -9.66
C ILE A 153 5.33 -13.55 -11.12
N CYS A 154 5.21 -12.60 -12.06
CA CYS A 154 5.40 -12.89 -13.49
C CYS A 154 6.82 -13.37 -13.81
N ARG A 155 7.85 -12.75 -13.18
CA ARG A 155 9.25 -13.10 -13.40
C ARG A 155 9.65 -14.45 -12.80
N MET A 156 8.94 -14.89 -11.76
CA MET A 156 9.04 -16.25 -11.22
C MET A 156 8.36 -17.29 -12.12
N GLY A 157 7.56 -16.88 -13.11
CA GLY A 157 6.85 -17.78 -14.04
C GLY A 157 5.41 -18.11 -13.61
N TYR A 158 4.87 -17.47 -12.57
CA TYR A 158 3.58 -17.78 -11.95
C TYR A 158 2.44 -16.82 -12.36
N PHE A 159 2.50 -16.21 -13.55
CA PHE A 159 1.40 -15.33 -14.00
C PHE A 159 0.03 -16.02 -14.02
N SER A 160 -0.01 -17.31 -14.41
CA SER A 160 -1.25 -18.11 -14.41
C SER A 160 -1.89 -18.22 -13.03
N ASP A 161 -1.09 -18.22 -11.98
CA ASP A 161 -1.50 -18.47 -10.61
C ASP A 161 -1.97 -17.20 -9.88
N ILE A 162 -1.90 -16.05 -10.55
CA ILE A 162 -2.56 -14.83 -10.06
C ILE A 162 -4.07 -15.04 -10.18
N SER A 163 -4.75 -15.17 -9.05
CA SER A 163 -6.21 -15.27 -8.98
C SER A 163 -6.87 -13.92 -9.30
N LYS A 164 -8.19 -13.94 -9.51
CA LYS A 164 -8.96 -12.70 -9.67
C LYS A 164 -8.84 -11.81 -8.43
N GLU A 165 -8.92 -12.40 -7.24
CA GLU A 165 -8.81 -11.71 -5.96
C GLU A 165 -7.44 -11.04 -5.81
N GLY A 166 -6.36 -11.75 -6.11
CA GLY A 166 -5.01 -11.20 -6.11
C GLY A 166 -4.84 -10.08 -7.14
N ALA A 167 -5.44 -10.22 -8.32
CA ALA A 167 -5.41 -9.20 -9.36
C ALA A 167 -6.20 -7.94 -8.95
N GLU A 168 -7.36 -8.08 -8.27
CA GLU A 168 -8.12 -6.95 -7.71
C GLU A 168 -7.28 -6.17 -6.68
N CYS A 169 -6.55 -6.88 -5.82
CA CYS A 169 -5.67 -6.27 -4.81
C CYS A 169 -4.50 -5.52 -5.47
N ILE A 170 -3.78 -6.16 -6.39
CA ILE A 170 -2.66 -5.55 -7.11
C ILE A 170 -3.13 -4.31 -7.89
N TYR A 171 -4.25 -4.43 -8.63
CA TYR A 171 -4.80 -3.30 -9.38
C TYR A 171 -5.17 -2.13 -8.47
N THR A 172 -5.77 -2.41 -7.30
CA THR A 172 -6.16 -1.39 -6.33
C THR A 172 -4.96 -0.63 -5.82
N GLY A 173 -3.87 -1.31 -5.44
CA GLY A 173 -2.65 -0.66 -4.99
C GLY A 173 -2.03 0.22 -6.09
N MET A 174 -1.89 -0.29 -7.31
CA MET A 174 -1.40 0.50 -8.46
C MET A 174 -2.28 1.73 -8.71
N MET A 175 -3.60 1.59 -8.63
CA MET A 175 -4.57 2.65 -8.89
C MET A 175 -4.51 3.74 -7.82
N THR A 176 -4.43 3.37 -6.55
CA THR A 176 -4.42 4.34 -5.45
C THR A 176 -3.14 5.15 -5.44
N ASP A 177 -1.97 4.51 -5.62
CA ASP A 177 -0.68 5.17 -5.57
C ASP A 177 -0.38 6.06 -6.77
N THR A 178 -1.14 5.90 -7.85
CA THR A 178 -1.08 6.74 -9.04
C THR A 178 -2.26 7.72 -9.18
N GLY A 179 -3.05 7.88 -8.10
CA GLY A 179 -4.24 8.75 -8.12
C GLY A 179 -5.20 8.43 -9.26
N GLY A 180 -5.55 7.15 -9.44
CA GLY A 180 -6.39 6.71 -10.55
C GLY A 180 -5.67 6.78 -11.91
N PHE A 181 -4.36 6.58 -11.92
CA PHE A 181 -3.48 6.67 -13.11
C PHE A 181 -3.40 8.09 -13.70
N THR A 182 -3.47 9.12 -12.85
CA THR A 182 -3.37 10.52 -13.28
C THR A 182 -1.97 11.11 -13.09
N TYR A 183 -1.13 10.50 -12.25
CA TYR A 183 0.27 10.88 -12.05
C TYR A 183 1.17 9.63 -11.89
N ASN A 184 2.47 9.81 -12.07
CA ASN A 184 3.49 8.74 -12.02
C ASN A 184 3.12 7.48 -12.86
N SER A 185 2.32 7.66 -13.92
CA SER A 185 1.74 6.56 -14.71
C SER A 185 1.95 6.70 -16.23
N ASN A 186 2.87 7.56 -16.67
CA ASN A 186 3.17 7.75 -18.11
C ASN A 186 3.99 6.61 -18.74
N ASN A 187 4.33 5.56 -17.98
CA ASN A 187 5.00 4.39 -18.51
C ASN A 187 3.97 3.45 -19.17
N ARG A 188 4.19 3.12 -20.46
CA ARG A 188 3.33 2.17 -21.21
C ARG A 188 3.19 0.79 -20.54
N GLU A 189 4.18 0.39 -19.75
CA GLU A 189 4.15 -0.92 -19.08
C GLU A 189 3.10 -1.01 -17.99
N ILE A 190 2.74 0.12 -17.36
CA ILE A 190 1.63 0.19 -16.40
C ILE A 190 0.33 -0.24 -17.10
N TYR A 191 0.06 0.29 -18.29
CA TYR A 191 -1.13 -0.06 -19.07
C TYR A 191 -1.10 -1.48 -19.61
N PHE A 192 0.07 -2.01 -19.91
CA PHE A 192 0.24 -3.42 -20.22
C PHE A 192 -0.11 -4.29 -19.00
N ILE A 193 0.39 -3.97 -17.81
CA ILE A 193 0.06 -4.67 -16.56
C ILE A 193 -1.44 -4.59 -16.29
N ILE A 194 -2.05 -3.42 -16.43
CA ILE A 194 -3.51 -3.26 -16.30
C ILE A 194 -4.26 -4.19 -17.26
N SER A 195 -3.83 -4.27 -18.51
CA SER A 195 -4.44 -5.18 -19.51
C SER A 195 -4.32 -6.65 -19.06
N GLU A 196 -3.18 -7.06 -18.53
CA GLU A 196 -2.99 -8.40 -18.00
C GLU A 196 -3.86 -8.68 -16.76
N LEU A 197 -3.99 -7.71 -15.85
CA LEU A 197 -4.88 -7.82 -14.68
C LEU A 197 -6.35 -7.90 -15.10
N LEU A 198 -6.77 -7.13 -16.11
CA LEU A 198 -8.12 -7.23 -16.70
C LEU A 198 -8.40 -8.63 -17.29
N SER A 199 -7.37 -9.28 -17.86
CA SER A 199 -7.51 -10.65 -18.36
C SER A 199 -7.82 -11.68 -17.26
N LYS A 200 -7.56 -11.33 -15.98
CA LYS A 200 -7.93 -12.13 -14.81
C LYS A 200 -9.41 -11.96 -14.39
N GLY A 201 -10.17 -11.12 -15.12
CA GLY A 201 -11.61 -10.94 -14.91
C GLY A 201 -11.97 -9.94 -13.82
N ILE A 202 -11.07 -9.02 -13.47
CA ILE A 202 -11.39 -7.92 -12.55
C ILE A 202 -12.34 -6.92 -13.22
N ASP A 203 -13.18 -6.27 -12.41
CA ASP A 203 -13.99 -5.12 -12.83
C ASP A 203 -13.36 -3.83 -12.29
N LYS A 204 -12.55 -3.18 -13.12
CA LYS A 204 -11.84 -1.95 -12.75
C LYS A 204 -12.77 -0.78 -12.41
N ASP A 205 -13.96 -0.74 -13.02
CA ASP A 205 -14.94 0.34 -12.79
C ASP A 205 -15.63 0.14 -11.44
N ASP A 206 -15.89 -1.11 -11.06
CA ASP A 206 -16.39 -1.45 -9.72
C ASP A 206 -15.33 -1.18 -8.65
N ILE A 207 -14.07 -1.54 -8.90
CA ILE A 207 -12.94 -1.23 -8.00
C ILE A 207 -12.82 0.29 -7.81
N TYR A 208 -12.85 1.07 -8.90
CA TYR A 208 -12.80 2.53 -8.83
C TYR A 208 -13.93 3.10 -7.98
N ARG A 209 -15.15 2.62 -8.17
CA ARG A 209 -16.33 3.04 -7.37
C ARG A 209 -16.13 2.72 -5.90
N LYS A 210 -15.65 1.53 -5.55
CA LYS A 210 -15.42 1.12 -4.17
C LYS A 210 -14.35 1.96 -3.47
N VAL A 211 -13.33 2.44 -4.19
CA VAL A 211 -12.25 3.24 -3.63
C VAL A 211 -12.61 4.73 -3.58
N TYR A 212 -13.15 5.28 -4.66
CA TYR A 212 -13.29 6.74 -4.81
C TYR A 212 -14.74 7.26 -4.72
N ASN A 213 -15.75 6.39 -4.78
CA ASN A 213 -17.15 6.79 -4.83
C ASN A 213 -17.99 6.18 -3.71
N THR A 214 -17.38 5.81 -2.57
CA THR A 214 -18.05 5.27 -1.37
C THR A 214 -17.85 6.15 -0.15
N TYR A 215 -17.60 7.43 -0.37
CA TYR A 215 -17.39 8.38 0.71
C TYR A 215 -18.66 8.60 1.53
N SER A 216 -18.49 8.73 2.86
CA SER A 216 -19.56 9.12 3.74
C SER A 216 -20.03 10.55 3.45
N GLU A 217 -21.29 10.87 3.79
CA GLU A 217 -21.79 12.25 3.75
C GLU A 217 -20.91 13.17 4.61
N SER A 218 -20.51 12.70 5.80
CA SER A 218 -19.63 13.44 6.72
C SER A 218 -18.30 13.80 6.06
N ARG A 219 -17.66 12.87 5.37
CA ARG A 219 -16.42 13.13 4.62
C ARG A 219 -16.62 14.18 3.53
N LEU A 220 -17.69 14.08 2.74
CA LEU A 220 -17.95 15.06 1.68
C LEU A 220 -18.25 16.45 2.23
N ARG A 221 -18.99 16.54 3.35
CA ARG A 221 -19.23 17.81 4.03
C ARG A 221 -17.94 18.38 4.63
N LEU A 222 -17.11 17.55 5.23
CA LEU A 222 -15.78 17.94 5.73
C LEU A 222 -14.90 18.46 4.59
N MET A 223 -14.86 17.76 3.45
CA MET A 223 -14.12 18.19 2.27
C MET A 223 -14.59 19.57 1.79
N GLY A 224 -15.90 19.77 1.65
CA GLY A 224 -16.44 21.08 1.29
C GLY A 224 -16.05 22.18 2.27
N TYR A 225 -16.06 21.88 3.57
CA TYR A 225 -15.67 22.82 4.62
C TYR A 225 -14.18 23.18 4.54
N VAL A 226 -13.27 22.23 4.49
CA VAL A 226 -11.83 22.51 4.44
C VAL A 226 -11.42 23.24 3.15
N LEU A 227 -12.07 22.95 2.02
CA LEU A 227 -11.83 23.65 0.76
C LEU A 227 -12.33 25.09 0.80
N SER A 228 -13.48 25.32 1.44
CA SER A 228 -14.01 26.68 1.61
C SER A 228 -13.15 27.55 2.53
N ASN A 229 -12.42 26.93 3.46
CA ASN A 229 -11.58 27.62 4.45
C ASN A 229 -10.07 27.54 4.12
N MET A 230 -9.67 26.91 3.01
CA MET A 230 -8.27 26.88 2.63
C MET A 230 -7.72 28.26 2.33
N THR A 231 -6.45 28.48 2.63
CA THR A 231 -5.73 29.71 2.28
C THR A 231 -4.87 29.45 1.06
N VAL A 232 -5.04 30.28 0.03
CA VAL A 232 -4.16 30.28 -1.16
C VAL A 232 -3.17 31.44 -1.03
N TYR A 233 -1.89 31.16 -1.27
CA TYR A 233 -0.78 32.13 -1.26
C TYR A 233 -0.25 32.29 -2.68
N PRO A 234 -0.77 33.25 -3.46
CA PRO A 234 -0.37 33.42 -4.86
C PRO A 234 1.13 33.72 -5.04
N ASP A 235 1.71 34.49 -4.11
CA ASP A 235 3.13 34.87 -4.17
C ASP A 235 4.08 33.67 -4.00
N CYS A 236 3.62 32.62 -3.37
CA CYS A 236 4.37 31.39 -3.15
C CYS A 236 3.84 30.20 -3.98
N ASN A 237 2.86 30.41 -4.87
CA ASN A 237 2.21 29.35 -5.65
C ASN A 237 1.76 28.17 -4.77
N SER A 238 1.23 28.45 -3.57
CA SER A 238 0.94 27.42 -2.57
C SER A 238 -0.45 27.56 -1.96
N ALA A 239 -0.93 26.48 -1.35
CA ALA A 239 -2.17 26.43 -0.60
C ALA A 239 -1.98 25.72 0.74
N LEU A 240 -2.70 26.18 1.76
CA LEU A 240 -2.73 25.60 3.09
C LEU A 240 -4.16 25.21 3.47
N ILE A 241 -4.31 23.99 3.91
CA ILE A 241 -5.52 23.50 4.57
C ILE A 241 -5.19 23.22 6.03
N THR A 242 -6.05 23.63 6.94
CA THR A 242 -5.95 23.30 8.37
C THR A 242 -7.23 22.58 8.84
N LEU A 243 -7.09 21.69 9.81
CA LEU A 243 -8.19 20.94 10.38
C LEU A 243 -7.97 20.73 11.89
N THR A 244 -8.70 21.48 12.70
CA THR A 244 -8.63 21.40 14.15
C THR A 244 -9.45 20.23 14.70
N LYS A 245 -9.23 19.82 15.97
CA LYS A 245 -10.03 18.82 16.67
C LYS A 245 -11.51 19.19 16.77
N ALA A 246 -11.81 20.47 17.02
CA ALA A 246 -13.18 20.94 17.09
C ALA A 246 -13.91 20.73 15.75
N GLU A 247 -13.24 21.02 14.64
CA GLU A 247 -13.78 20.80 13.30
C GLU A 247 -13.91 19.31 12.97
N GLN A 248 -12.91 18.50 13.35
CA GLN A 248 -12.99 17.03 13.23
C GLN A 248 -14.24 16.50 13.94
N SER A 249 -14.48 16.93 15.19
CA SER A 249 -15.65 16.51 15.97
C SER A 249 -16.97 16.98 15.34
N LYS A 250 -17.00 18.22 14.81
CA LYS A 250 -18.18 18.79 14.15
C LYS A 250 -18.64 17.97 12.94
N PHE A 251 -17.72 17.38 12.21
CA PHE A 251 -17.99 16.59 11.00
C PHE A 251 -17.96 15.08 11.24
N ASN A 252 -17.93 14.59 12.49
CA ASN A 252 -17.82 13.17 12.83
C ASN A 252 -16.66 12.50 12.09
N TYR A 253 -15.48 13.17 12.08
CA TYR A 253 -14.29 12.69 11.40
C TYR A 253 -13.89 11.30 11.90
N ILE A 254 -13.63 10.41 10.98
CA ILE A 254 -12.97 9.13 11.23
C ILE A 254 -11.61 9.08 10.52
N LYS A 255 -10.67 8.32 11.08
CA LYS A 255 -9.32 8.19 10.49
C LYS A 255 -9.42 7.70 9.04
N GLY A 256 -8.81 8.45 8.11
CA GLY A 256 -8.89 8.22 6.66
C GLY A 256 -9.78 9.23 5.91
N ASP A 257 -10.69 9.94 6.58
CA ASP A 257 -11.60 10.90 5.93
C ASP A 257 -10.87 12.07 5.26
N SER A 258 -9.67 12.41 5.70
CA SER A 258 -8.87 13.49 5.11
C SER A 258 -7.89 13.03 4.04
N GLU A 259 -7.89 11.74 3.70
CA GLU A 259 -6.99 11.22 2.67
C GLU A 259 -7.26 11.85 1.31
N GLY A 260 -6.20 12.29 0.65
CA GLY A 260 -6.27 12.97 -0.64
C GLY A 260 -6.63 14.46 -0.57
N PHE A 261 -7.08 15.01 0.58
CA PHE A 261 -7.45 16.43 0.67
C PHE A 261 -6.28 17.36 0.34
N VAL A 262 -5.06 16.99 0.74
CA VAL A 262 -3.85 17.74 0.43
C VAL A 262 -3.60 17.92 -1.07
N ASN A 263 -4.09 17.02 -1.90
CA ASN A 263 -3.86 17.04 -3.33
C ASN A 263 -4.87 17.92 -4.10
N ILE A 264 -6.04 18.19 -3.51
CA ILE A 264 -7.11 18.93 -4.20
C ILE A 264 -6.67 20.35 -4.60
N PRO A 265 -5.99 21.14 -3.74
CA PRO A 265 -5.55 22.48 -4.12
C PRO A 265 -4.53 22.53 -5.27
N LEU A 266 -3.83 21.42 -5.56
CA LEU A 266 -2.92 21.33 -6.70
C LEU A 266 -3.66 21.40 -8.06
N SER A 267 -4.99 21.26 -8.07
CA SER A 267 -5.83 21.51 -9.25
C SER A 267 -6.06 22.99 -9.54
N ILE A 268 -5.73 23.88 -8.62
CA ILE A 268 -5.83 25.34 -8.82
C ILE A 268 -4.69 25.77 -9.74
N LYS A 269 -5.03 26.57 -10.77
CA LYS A 269 -4.03 27.13 -11.69
C LYS A 269 -2.94 27.87 -10.91
N ASN A 270 -1.67 27.54 -11.19
CA ASN A 270 -0.47 28.10 -10.58
C ASN A 270 -0.17 27.66 -9.13
N VAL A 271 -0.97 26.81 -8.50
CA VAL A 271 -0.59 26.18 -7.22
C VAL A 271 0.26 24.95 -7.52
N CYS A 272 1.50 24.93 -7.02
CA CYS A 272 2.44 23.83 -7.19
C CYS A 272 2.86 23.19 -5.87
N PHE A 273 2.43 23.75 -4.74
CA PHE A 273 2.66 23.21 -3.41
C PHE A 273 1.38 23.30 -2.58
N SER A 274 1.03 22.20 -1.90
CA SER A 274 -0.10 22.14 -0.98
C SER A 274 0.32 21.53 0.34
N CYS A 275 -0.14 22.12 1.45
CA CYS A 275 0.11 21.65 2.80
C CYS A 275 -1.23 21.39 3.51
N PHE A 276 -1.32 20.27 4.21
CA PHE A 276 -2.45 19.92 5.06
C PHE A 276 -1.98 19.70 6.49
N LEU A 277 -2.41 20.55 7.40
CA LEU A 277 -2.11 20.47 8.82
C LEU A 277 -3.36 20.02 9.58
N ARG A 278 -3.27 18.87 10.21
CA ARG A 278 -4.33 18.32 11.05
C ARG A 278 -3.84 18.28 12.50
N GLU A 279 -4.69 18.74 13.39
CA GLU A 279 -4.47 18.61 14.83
C GLU A 279 -4.64 17.13 15.24
N ASP A 280 -3.58 16.53 15.80
CA ASP A 280 -3.61 15.16 16.29
C ASP A 280 -4.15 15.06 17.73
N THR A 281 -4.50 13.84 18.12
CA THR A 281 -5.06 13.52 19.45
C THR A 281 -4.04 13.63 20.55
#